data_28c1c5ba0c2d496c0e179054cdbc12b1
#
_entry.id   28c1c5ba0c2d496c0e179054cdbc12b1
#
_cell.length_a   1.000
_cell.length_b   1.000
_cell.length_c   1.000
_cell.angle_alpha   90.00
_cell.angle_beta   90.00
_cell.angle_gamma   90.00
#
_symmetry.space_group_name_H-M   'P 1'
#
loop_
_entity.id
_entity.type
_entity.pdbx_description
1 polymer ?
#
loop_
_entity_poly.entity_id
_entity_poly.type
_entity_poly.pdbx_seq_one_letter_code
_entity_poly.pdbx_strand_id
1 'polypeptide(L)'
;MYALIVVLFCIALIVPLRAQRVEQTYFHTLVIDPGHGGKDNGSCYDDVLEDEINLNIATKLLETCMQKDWQTTITRTGDYDLASQYAKNRKKEDLCKRVQYINHSGAELFISIHMNIYTANQSVHGPMVYYNEDIKKSKFLAQSIATSFYDYTKEDKPIHSEDFYLFRHTTIPGVLIECGFLSNDEERKKLCNDDYQSILAELIYKGIKEYFKNI
;
A
#
# COMPACT_ATOMS: atom_id res chain seq x y z
N MET A 1 16.62 84.85 18.86
CA MET A 1 17.24 83.49 18.81
C MET A 1 16.11 82.50 19.10
N TYR A 2 15.47 82.01 18.06
CA TYR A 2 14.27 81.10 18.17
C TYR A 2 14.73 79.66 17.90
N ALA A 3 14.61 78.83 18.91
CA ALA A 3 14.90 77.38 18.78
C ALA A 3 13.70 76.67 18.12
N LEU A 4 13.93 76.11 16.97
CA LEU A 4 12.95 75.29 16.23
C LEU A 4 12.95 73.87 16.79
N ILE A 5 11.89 73.50 17.49
CA ILE A 5 11.68 72.13 17.98
C ILE A 5 11.08 71.32 16.82
N VAL A 6 11.86 70.40 16.24
CA VAL A 6 11.34 69.44 15.26
C VAL A 6 10.84 68.21 16.00
N VAL A 7 9.52 68.04 16.01
CA VAL A 7 8.87 66.84 16.54
C VAL A 7 8.79 65.78 15.41
N LEU A 8 9.61 64.76 15.50
CA LEU A 8 9.56 63.60 14.61
C LEU A 8 8.40 62.69 15.07
N PHE A 9 7.31 62.65 14.30
CA PHE A 9 6.25 61.69 14.45
C PHE A 9 6.72 60.36 13.80
N CYS A 10 7.12 59.38 14.61
CA CYS A 10 7.27 58.01 14.13
C CYS A 10 5.89 57.35 14.02
N ILE A 11 5.36 57.30 12.79
CA ILE A 11 4.16 56.49 12.49
C ILE A 11 4.66 55.04 12.40
N ALA A 12 4.45 54.26 13.46
CA ALA A 12 4.65 52.82 13.40
C ALA A 12 3.49 52.21 12.58
N LEU A 13 3.78 51.81 11.36
CA LEU A 13 2.90 51.02 10.54
C LEU A 13 2.76 49.62 11.18
N ILE A 14 1.72 49.41 11.96
CA ILE A 14 1.31 48.07 12.42
C ILE A 14 0.76 47.35 11.22
N VAL A 15 1.61 46.59 10.52
CA VAL A 15 1.16 45.61 9.54
C VAL A 15 0.62 44.43 10.31
N PRO A 16 -0.67 44.09 10.19
CA PRO A 16 -1.19 42.91 10.84
C PRO A 16 -0.47 41.70 10.25
N LEU A 17 0.32 41.00 11.05
CA LEU A 17 0.81 39.66 10.72
C LEU A 17 -0.44 38.79 10.55
N ARG A 18 -0.88 38.60 9.33
CA ARG A 18 -1.81 37.50 9.01
C ARG A 18 -1.05 36.22 9.32
N ALA A 19 -1.35 35.61 10.44
CA ALA A 19 -0.95 34.24 10.68
C ALA A 19 -1.47 33.41 9.50
N GLN A 20 -0.60 33.05 8.57
CA GLN A 20 -0.90 32.02 7.61
C GLN A 20 -1.19 30.78 8.45
N ARG A 21 -2.48 30.36 8.50
CA ARG A 21 -2.82 29.01 8.91
C ARG A 21 -1.99 28.13 7.99
N VAL A 22 -0.95 27.54 8.51
CA VAL A 22 -0.35 26.36 7.90
C VAL A 22 -1.47 25.33 7.96
N GLU A 23 -2.15 25.12 6.86
CA GLU A 23 -3.02 23.94 6.72
C GLU A 23 -2.09 22.76 6.99
N GLN A 24 -2.32 22.11 8.11
CA GLN A 24 -1.62 20.89 8.47
C GLN A 24 -2.09 19.88 7.43
N THR A 25 -1.29 19.70 6.39
CA THR A 25 -1.49 18.66 5.38
C THR A 25 -1.30 17.35 6.15
N TYR A 26 -2.41 16.67 6.44
CA TYR A 26 -2.38 15.33 7.00
C TYR A 26 -1.87 14.41 5.91
N PHE A 27 -0.60 14.04 6.00
CA PHE A 27 -0.03 13.01 5.15
C PHE A 27 -0.43 11.66 5.74
N HIS A 28 -1.26 10.91 5.04
CA HIS A 28 -1.48 9.52 5.40
C HIS A 28 -0.18 8.72 5.25
N THR A 29 0.02 7.80 6.17
CA THR A 29 1.23 6.98 6.20
C THR A 29 0.90 5.53 5.88
N LEU A 30 1.62 4.93 4.94
CA LEU A 30 1.35 3.62 4.37
C LEU A 30 2.62 2.78 4.27
N VAL A 31 2.53 1.49 4.60
CA VAL A 31 3.51 0.48 4.21
C VAL A 31 2.95 -0.38 3.08
N ILE A 32 3.72 -0.51 2.00
CA ILE A 32 3.47 -1.48 0.95
C ILE A 32 4.42 -2.65 1.15
N ASP A 33 3.89 -3.87 1.10
CA ASP A 33 4.65 -5.10 1.25
C ASP A 33 4.51 -5.96 0.00
N PRO A 34 5.42 -5.87 -0.97
CA PRO A 34 5.46 -6.84 -2.06
C PRO A 34 5.84 -8.20 -1.52
N GLY A 35 4.92 -9.17 -1.59
CA GLY A 35 5.12 -10.52 -1.09
C GLY A 35 6.31 -11.22 -1.75
N HIS A 36 6.89 -12.21 -1.05
CA HIS A 36 8.02 -13.01 -1.56
C HIS A 36 9.29 -12.20 -1.88
N GLY A 37 10.16 -12.74 -2.73
CA GLY A 37 11.40 -12.14 -3.22
C GLY A 37 12.64 -12.99 -2.94
N GLY A 38 13.67 -12.83 -3.76
CA GLY A 38 14.97 -13.50 -3.64
C GLY A 38 14.88 -15.01 -3.86
N LYS A 39 15.00 -15.80 -2.79
CA LYS A 39 14.91 -17.28 -2.87
C LYS A 39 13.48 -17.82 -2.80
N ASP A 40 12.53 -16.99 -2.46
CA ASP A 40 11.10 -17.33 -2.41
C ASP A 40 10.36 -16.60 -3.54
N ASN A 41 10.26 -17.24 -4.68
CA ASN A 41 9.57 -16.67 -5.86
C ASN A 41 8.04 -16.64 -5.69
N GLY A 42 7.50 -17.19 -4.58
CA GLY A 42 6.06 -17.37 -4.44
C GLY A 42 5.52 -18.42 -5.40
N SER A 43 4.36 -18.16 -5.97
CA SER A 43 3.77 -18.99 -7.03
C SER A 43 4.52 -18.80 -8.35
N CYS A 44 4.62 -19.88 -9.13
CA CYS A 44 5.19 -19.85 -10.48
C CYS A 44 4.24 -20.59 -11.43
N TYR A 45 3.95 -19.98 -12.57
CA TYR A 45 3.14 -20.62 -13.62
C TYR A 45 3.61 -20.15 -15.00
N ASP A 46 3.94 -21.10 -15.90
CA ASP A 46 4.51 -20.84 -17.24
C ASP A 46 5.68 -19.82 -17.20
N ASP A 47 6.66 -20.07 -16.32
CA ASP A 47 7.84 -19.23 -16.12
C ASP A 47 7.56 -17.79 -15.62
N VAL A 48 6.31 -17.47 -15.26
CA VAL A 48 5.93 -16.21 -14.64
C VAL A 48 6.05 -16.34 -13.12
N LEU A 49 6.86 -15.48 -12.51
CA LEU A 49 7.14 -15.47 -11.08
C LEU A 49 6.24 -14.46 -10.37
N GLU A 50 5.63 -14.89 -9.27
CA GLU A 50 4.75 -14.04 -8.46
C GLU A 50 5.49 -12.84 -7.89
N ASP A 51 6.68 -13.04 -7.33
CA ASP A 51 7.44 -12.01 -6.61
C ASP A 51 7.87 -10.84 -7.51
N GLU A 52 8.11 -11.08 -8.80
CA GLU A 52 8.41 -10.03 -9.79
C GLU A 52 7.19 -9.13 -10.02
N ILE A 53 6.01 -9.74 -10.22
CA ILE A 53 4.76 -9.00 -10.44
C ILE A 53 4.36 -8.25 -9.16
N ASN A 54 4.52 -8.88 -7.99
CA ASN A 54 4.28 -8.24 -6.70
C ASN A 54 5.10 -6.96 -6.55
N LEU A 55 6.40 -7.03 -6.87
CA LEU A 55 7.31 -5.88 -6.80
C LEU A 55 6.90 -4.78 -7.77
N ASN A 56 6.56 -5.14 -9.00
CA ASN A 56 6.18 -4.18 -10.04
C ASN A 56 4.91 -3.41 -9.65
N ILE A 57 3.84 -4.09 -9.22
CA ILE A 57 2.59 -3.45 -8.77
C ILE A 57 2.84 -2.61 -7.52
N ALA A 58 3.60 -3.12 -6.55
CA ALA A 58 3.93 -2.40 -5.32
C ALA A 58 4.73 -1.12 -5.60
N THR A 59 5.66 -1.15 -6.55
CA THR A 59 6.43 0.03 -6.97
C THR A 59 5.53 1.08 -7.61
N LYS A 60 4.63 0.69 -8.50
CA LYS A 60 3.65 1.59 -9.12
C LYS A 60 2.69 2.20 -8.09
N LEU A 61 2.25 1.41 -7.10
CA LEU A 61 1.43 1.91 -6.00
C LEU A 61 2.20 2.91 -5.14
N LEU A 62 3.49 2.64 -4.85
CA LEU A 62 4.37 3.57 -4.13
C LEU A 62 4.47 4.90 -4.88
N GLU A 63 4.75 4.88 -6.18
CA GLU A 63 4.83 6.06 -7.03
C GLU A 63 3.52 6.85 -7.04
N THR A 64 2.39 6.15 -7.21
CA THR A 64 1.05 6.75 -7.16
C THR A 64 0.79 7.46 -5.83
N CYS A 65 1.09 6.82 -4.71
CA CYS A 65 0.92 7.40 -3.37
C CYS A 65 1.82 8.62 -3.16
N MET A 66 3.10 8.55 -3.56
CA MET A 66 4.05 9.66 -3.43
C MET A 66 3.64 10.88 -4.27
N GLN A 67 3.12 10.68 -5.47
CA GLN A 67 2.58 11.76 -6.32
C GLN A 67 1.35 12.45 -5.72
N LYS A 68 0.72 11.84 -4.73
CA LYS A 68 -0.45 12.36 -4.00
C LYS A 68 -0.10 12.81 -2.57
N ASP A 69 1.18 13.08 -2.30
CA ASP A 69 1.72 13.56 -1.02
C ASP A 69 1.49 12.62 0.17
N TRP A 70 1.39 11.30 -0.07
CA TRP A 70 1.32 10.31 1.00
C TRP A 70 2.72 9.86 1.43
N GLN A 71 2.93 9.74 2.74
CA GLN A 71 4.17 9.17 3.27
C GLN A 71 4.11 7.64 3.14
N THR A 72 4.73 7.12 2.11
CA THR A 72 4.68 5.70 1.78
C THR A 72 6.05 5.07 1.84
N THR A 73 6.15 3.91 2.47
CA THR A 73 7.36 3.10 2.52
C THR A 73 7.06 1.69 1.99
N ILE A 74 8.11 0.97 1.63
CA ILE A 74 7.99 -0.35 1.01
C ILE A 74 8.97 -1.32 1.67
N THR A 75 8.57 -2.57 1.90
CA THR A 75 9.41 -3.55 2.62
C THR A 75 10.62 -4.02 1.83
N ARG A 76 10.53 -4.09 0.50
CA ARG A 76 11.64 -4.37 -0.42
C ARG A 76 11.51 -3.56 -1.71
N THR A 77 12.65 -3.19 -2.29
CA THR A 77 12.76 -2.40 -3.53
C THR A 77 13.43 -3.15 -4.67
N GLY A 78 13.65 -4.45 -4.50
CA GLY A 78 14.33 -5.30 -5.47
C GLY A 78 14.00 -6.77 -5.24
N ASP A 79 14.61 -7.63 -6.04
CA ASP A 79 14.47 -9.08 -5.89
C ASP A 79 15.37 -9.60 -4.76
N TYR A 80 14.87 -9.49 -3.54
CA TYR A 80 15.46 -10.06 -2.33
C TYR A 80 14.40 -10.28 -1.26
N ASP A 81 14.60 -11.29 -0.41
CA ASP A 81 13.87 -11.46 0.84
C ASP A 81 14.58 -10.72 1.99
N LEU A 82 13.89 -10.49 3.09
CA LEU A 82 14.44 -9.77 4.25
C LEU A 82 15.24 -10.67 5.20
N ALA A 83 15.29 -11.99 4.96
CA ALA A 83 16.02 -12.91 5.81
C ALA A 83 17.52 -12.68 5.73
N SER A 84 18.23 -12.91 6.83
CA SER A 84 19.69 -12.85 6.85
C SER A 84 20.30 -13.98 6.00
N GLN A 85 21.54 -13.81 5.53
CA GLN A 85 22.24 -14.85 4.80
C GLN A 85 22.45 -16.13 5.63
N TYR A 86 22.40 -16.04 6.96
CA TYR A 86 22.59 -17.16 7.90
C TYR A 86 21.27 -17.73 8.44
N ALA A 87 20.13 -17.32 7.89
CA ALA A 87 18.82 -17.75 8.35
C ALA A 87 18.67 -19.28 8.30
N LYS A 88 18.38 -19.90 9.45
CA LYS A 88 18.08 -21.35 9.53
C LYS A 88 16.72 -21.69 8.92
N ASN A 89 15.75 -20.82 9.08
CA ASN A 89 14.42 -20.89 8.45
C ASN A 89 14.15 -19.56 7.75
N ARG A 90 14.56 -19.51 6.50
CA ARG A 90 14.55 -18.29 5.70
C ARG A 90 13.17 -17.68 5.57
N LYS A 91 12.17 -18.48 5.22
CA LYS A 91 10.78 -18.01 5.08
C LYS A 91 10.22 -17.43 6.38
N LYS A 92 10.45 -18.12 7.50
CA LYS A 92 10.00 -17.63 8.80
C LYS A 92 10.70 -16.32 9.20
N GLU A 93 12.00 -16.21 8.94
CA GLU A 93 12.76 -15.00 9.26
C GLU A 93 12.34 -13.83 8.39
N ASP A 94 12.10 -14.04 7.09
CA ASP A 94 11.59 -13.03 6.17
C ASP A 94 10.24 -12.49 6.66
N LEU A 95 9.26 -13.35 6.91
CA LEU A 95 7.96 -12.96 7.44
C LEU A 95 8.07 -12.20 8.76
N CYS A 96 8.95 -12.65 9.67
CA CYS A 96 9.18 -11.96 10.95
C CYS A 96 9.71 -10.53 10.73
N LYS A 97 10.64 -10.35 9.79
CA LYS A 97 11.19 -9.03 9.48
C LYS A 97 10.20 -8.12 8.77
N ARG A 98 9.34 -8.65 7.91
CA ARG A 98 8.21 -7.88 7.33
C ARG A 98 7.29 -7.36 8.43
N VAL A 99 6.89 -8.22 9.36
CA VAL A 99 6.10 -7.83 10.55
C VAL A 99 6.80 -6.74 11.35
N GLN A 100 8.10 -6.91 11.65
CA GLN A 100 8.88 -5.90 12.37
C GLN A 100 8.92 -4.58 11.61
N TYR A 101 9.15 -4.60 10.31
CA TYR A 101 9.15 -3.40 9.47
C TYR A 101 7.79 -2.69 9.55
N ILE A 102 6.69 -3.41 9.35
CA ILE A 102 5.32 -2.86 9.41
C ILE A 102 5.04 -2.24 10.78
N ASN A 103 5.29 -2.98 11.86
CA ASN A 103 4.97 -2.53 13.22
C ASN A 103 5.82 -1.34 13.70
N HIS A 104 7.06 -1.17 13.18
CA HIS A 104 7.94 -0.07 13.56
C HIS A 104 7.93 1.11 12.57
N SER A 105 7.17 1.01 11.48
CA SER A 105 7.12 2.05 10.45
C SER A 105 6.43 3.35 10.89
N GLY A 106 5.57 3.28 11.91
CA GLY A 106 4.66 4.38 12.26
C GLY A 106 3.52 4.59 11.26
N ALA A 107 3.30 3.66 10.33
CA ALA A 107 2.24 3.75 9.34
C ALA A 107 0.84 3.54 9.95
N GLU A 108 -0.16 4.15 9.34
CA GLU A 108 -1.57 4.00 9.73
C GLU A 108 -2.16 2.68 9.25
N LEU A 109 -1.63 2.12 8.15
CA LEU A 109 -2.05 0.84 7.58
C LEU A 109 -0.96 0.22 6.70
N PHE A 110 -1.13 -1.06 6.34
CA PHE A 110 -0.28 -1.73 5.36
C PHE A 110 -1.09 -2.44 4.28
N ILE A 111 -0.48 -2.60 3.09
CA ILE A 111 -1.00 -3.34 1.94
C ILE A 111 0.04 -4.37 1.53
N SER A 112 -0.29 -5.66 1.63
CA SER A 112 0.54 -6.74 1.08
C SER A 112 0.03 -7.12 -0.31
N ILE A 113 0.94 -7.21 -1.29
CA ILE A 113 0.62 -7.48 -2.71
C ILE A 113 1.09 -8.87 -3.07
N HIS A 114 0.19 -9.67 -3.62
CA HIS A 114 0.37 -11.06 -4.00
C HIS A 114 -0.35 -11.41 -5.30
N MET A 115 -0.01 -12.59 -5.87
CA MET A 115 -0.73 -13.24 -6.96
C MET A 115 -1.20 -14.62 -6.54
N ASN A 116 -2.41 -14.95 -6.91
CA ASN A 116 -3.02 -16.24 -6.61
C ASN A 116 -2.68 -17.32 -7.66
N ILE A 117 -2.87 -18.57 -7.28
CA ILE A 117 -2.83 -19.72 -8.19
C ILE A 117 -3.93 -20.71 -7.82
N TYR A 118 -4.69 -21.18 -8.81
CA TYR A 118 -5.72 -22.22 -8.60
C TYR A 118 -5.74 -23.19 -9.78
N THR A 119 -4.89 -24.22 -9.72
CA THR A 119 -4.68 -25.16 -10.83
C THR A 119 -5.84 -26.14 -11.04
N ALA A 120 -6.68 -26.35 -10.01
CA ALA A 120 -7.85 -27.22 -10.13
C ALA A 120 -8.94 -26.67 -11.07
N ASN A 121 -9.01 -25.34 -11.24
CA ASN A 121 -9.89 -24.69 -12.20
C ASN A 121 -9.26 -23.39 -12.70
N GLN A 122 -8.66 -23.44 -13.88
CA GLN A 122 -7.96 -22.29 -14.50
C GLN A 122 -8.91 -21.20 -15.02
N SER A 123 -10.23 -21.39 -14.98
CA SER A 123 -11.19 -20.33 -15.30
C SER A 123 -11.40 -19.33 -14.16
N VAL A 124 -10.91 -19.65 -12.95
CA VAL A 124 -10.98 -18.72 -11.80
C VAL A 124 -10.04 -17.52 -12.07
N HIS A 125 -10.57 -16.34 -11.85
CA HIS A 125 -9.88 -15.07 -12.13
C HIS A 125 -10.38 -13.93 -11.24
N GLY A 126 -9.74 -12.79 -11.32
CA GLY A 126 -10.11 -11.55 -10.63
C GLY A 126 -9.44 -11.37 -9.27
N PRO A 127 -9.29 -10.13 -8.82
CA PRO A 127 -8.63 -9.83 -7.56
C PRO A 127 -9.43 -10.30 -6.36
N MET A 128 -8.73 -10.72 -5.30
CA MET A 128 -9.32 -11.10 -4.01
C MET A 128 -8.64 -10.29 -2.89
N VAL A 129 -9.42 -9.85 -1.91
CA VAL A 129 -8.92 -9.05 -0.78
C VAL A 129 -9.14 -9.82 0.52
N TYR A 130 -8.03 -10.02 1.23
CA TYR A 130 -8.01 -10.69 2.53
C TYR A 130 -7.73 -9.70 3.64
N TYR A 131 -8.33 -9.92 4.81
CA TYR A 131 -8.17 -9.05 5.97
C TYR A 131 -8.11 -9.83 7.28
N ASN A 132 -7.58 -9.18 8.32
CA ASN A 132 -7.61 -9.67 9.69
C ASN A 132 -8.94 -9.29 10.36
N GLU A 133 -9.75 -10.26 10.75
CA GLU A 133 -11.04 -10.01 11.41
C GLU A 133 -10.92 -9.45 12.83
N ASP A 134 -9.78 -9.68 13.50
CA ASP A 134 -9.52 -9.14 14.84
C ASP A 134 -9.31 -7.63 14.81
N ILE A 135 -8.96 -7.06 13.65
CA ILE A 135 -8.76 -5.62 13.47
C ILE A 135 -9.92 -5.06 12.64
N LYS A 136 -10.94 -4.55 13.31
CA LYS A 136 -12.16 -4.04 12.66
C LYS A 136 -11.89 -3.09 11.48
N LYS A 137 -10.87 -2.24 11.59
CA LYS A 137 -10.47 -1.30 10.54
C LYS A 137 -9.95 -2.02 9.27
N SER A 138 -9.36 -3.21 9.39
CA SER A 138 -8.92 -4.01 8.24
C SER A 138 -10.09 -4.44 7.36
N LYS A 139 -11.24 -4.78 7.94
CA LYS A 139 -12.44 -5.13 7.19
C LYS A 139 -12.97 -3.95 6.37
N PHE A 140 -13.00 -2.74 6.94
CA PHE A 140 -13.42 -1.54 6.21
C PHE A 140 -12.46 -1.21 5.05
N LEU A 141 -11.14 -1.35 5.29
CA LEU A 141 -10.13 -1.18 4.25
C LEU A 141 -10.33 -2.20 3.12
N ALA A 142 -10.51 -3.48 3.45
CA ALA A 142 -10.76 -4.54 2.48
C ALA A 142 -12.01 -4.25 1.64
N GLN A 143 -13.10 -3.82 2.28
CA GLN A 143 -14.35 -3.48 1.59
C GLN A 143 -14.17 -2.32 0.61
N SER A 144 -13.45 -1.26 1.01
CA SER A 144 -13.21 -0.10 0.15
C SER A 144 -12.37 -0.47 -1.07
N ILE A 145 -11.35 -1.32 -0.90
CA ILE A 145 -10.51 -1.79 -2.02
C ILE A 145 -11.30 -2.73 -2.94
N ALA A 146 -12.06 -3.68 -2.38
CA ALA A 146 -12.91 -4.58 -3.17
C ALA A 146 -13.95 -3.79 -3.99
N THR A 147 -14.54 -2.74 -3.42
CA THR A 147 -15.45 -1.84 -4.15
C THR A 147 -14.75 -1.15 -5.32
N SER A 148 -13.51 -0.72 -5.14
CA SER A 148 -12.73 -0.11 -6.22
C SER A 148 -12.47 -1.10 -7.37
N PHE A 149 -12.18 -2.36 -7.05
CA PHE A 149 -12.04 -3.43 -8.05
C PHE A 149 -13.37 -3.71 -8.76
N TYR A 150 -14.48 -3.83 -8.00
CA TYR A 150 -15.83 -4.01 -8.57
C TYR A 150 -16.19 -2.89 -9.56
N ASP A 151 -15.89 -1.64 -9.24
CA ASP A 151 -16.17 -0.50 -10.12
C ASP A 151 -15.48 -0.65 -11.49
N TYR A 152 -14.34 -1.33 -11.55
CA TYR A 152 -13.59 -1.57 -12.77
C TYR A 152 -14.01 -2.86 -13.47
N THR A 153 -14.04 -3.98 -12.76
CA THR A 153 -14.29 -5.31 -13.34
C THR A 153 -15.78 -5.59 -13.58
N LYS A 154 -16.67 -4.97 -12.81
CA LYS A 154 -18.10 -5.27 -12.68
C LYS A 154 -18.38 -6.68 -12.14
N GLU A 155 -17.36 -7.31 -11.53
CA GLU A 155 -17.47 -8.60 -10.89
C GLU A 155 -17.44 -8.44 -9.38
N ASP A 156 -18.52 -8.90 -8.71
CA ASP A 156 -18.57 -8.88 -7.26
C ASP A 156 -17.76 -10.05 -6.69
N LYS A 157 -16.67 -9.70 -6.00
CA LYS A 157 -15.82 -10.66 -5.29
C LYS A 157 -15.93 -10.39 -3.79
N PRO A 158 -16.28 -11.41 -2.99
CA PRO A 158 -16.33 -11.24 -1.55
C PRO A 158 -14.93 -10.94 -0.98
N ILE A 159 -14.91 -10.20 0.12
CA ILE A 159 -13.70 -10.10 0.95
C ILE A 159 -13.61 -11.31 1.88
N HIS A 160 -12.41 -11.75 2.19
CA HIS A 160 -12.17 -12.94 2.99
C HIS A 160 -11.39 -12.62 4.27
N SER A 161 -11.80 -13.20 5.39
CA SER A 161 -10.95 -13.19 6.58
C SER A 161 -10.02 -14.41 6.53
N GLU A 162 -8.74 -14.18 6.82
CA GLU A 162 -7.73 -15.23 6.83
C GLU A 162 -6.73 -15.04 7.97
N ASP A 163 -6.16 -16.15 8.42
CA ASP A 163 -5.20 -16.19 9.51
C ASP A 163 -3.75 -16.25 8.96
N PHE A 164 -3.37 -15.26 8.14
CA PHE A 164 -2.01 -15.16 7.64
C PHE A 164 -1.01 -14.75 8.72
N TYR A 165 0.25 -15.14 8.56
CA TYR A 165 1.31 -14.79 9.52
C TYR A 165 1.42 -13.28 9.74
N LEU A 166 1.35 -12.47 8.68
CA LEU A 166 1.35 -11.01 8.79
C LEU A 166 0.20 -10.53 9.66
N PHE A 167 -1.01 -11.03 9.45
CA PHE A 167 -2.20 -10.61 10.18
C PHE A 167 -2.13 -10.92 11.67
N ARG A 168 -1.59 -12.11 12.03
CA ARG A 168 -1.44 -12.51 13.45
C ARG A 168 -0.45 -11.65 14.22
N HIS A 169 0.54 -11.07 13.55
CA HIS A 169 1.67 -10.43 14.20
C HIS A 169 1.81 -8.93 13.92
N THR A 170 0.98 -8.36 13.04
CA THR A 170 0.89 -6.90 12.85
C THR A 170 -0.15 -6.29 13.78
N THR A 171 0.09 -5.05 14.20
CA THR A 171 -0.76 -4.34 15.16
C THR A 171 -1.57 -3.21 14.53
N ILE A 172 -1.30 -2.89 13.27
CA ILE A 172 -2.00 -1.87 12.50
C ILE A 172 -2.97 -2.51 11.49
N PRO A 173 -4.01 -1.79 11.05
CA PRO A 173 -4.90 -2.27 10.01
C PRO A 173 -4.14 -2.62 8.73
N GLY A 174 -4.54 -3.69 8.06
CA GLY A 174 -3.93 -4.06 6.80
C GLY A 174 -4.73 -5.10 6.04
N VAL A 175 -4.39 -5.26 4.78
CA VAL A 175 -4.95 -6.25 3.87
C VAL A 175 -3.86 -6.94 3.08
N LEU A 176 -4.15 -8.16 2.62
CA LEU A 176 -3.40 -8.85 1.59
C LEU A 176 -4.28 -8.92 0.35
N ILE A 177 -3.72 -8.52 -0.78
CA ILE A 177 -4.42 -8.47 -2.06
C ILE A 177 -3.78 -9.49 -3.00
N GLU A 178 -4.55 -10.49 -3.38
CA GLU A 178 -4.26 -11.34 -4.52
C GLU A 178 -4.76 -10.61 -5.77
N CYS A 179 -3.85 -10.01 -6.53
CA CYS A 179 -4.23 -9.12 -7.63
C CYS A 179 -4.82 -9.84 -8.85
N GLY A 180 -4.72 -11.17 -8.90
CA GLY A 180 -5.27 -12.04 -9.92
C GLY A 180 -4.63 -13.43 -9.87
N PHE A 181 -5.03 -14.31 -10.79
CA PHE A 181 -4.63 -15.72 -10.80
C PHE A 181 -3.61 -16.00 -11.92
N LEU A 182 -2.40 -16.40 -11.56
CA LEU A 182 -1.36 -16.80 -12.54
C LEU A 182 -1.76 -18.07 -13.31
N SER A 183 -2.61 -18.93 -12.73
CA SER A 183 -3.12 -20.13 -13.39
C SER A 183 -4.16 -19.85 -14.51
N ASN A 184 -4.71 -18.64 -14.58
CA ASN A 184 -5.59 -18.23 -15.67
C ASN A 184 -4.78 -17.54 -16.77
N ASP A 185 -4.82 -18.08 -17.99
CA ASP A 185 -3.97 -17.62 -19.11
C ASP A 185 -4.22 -16.17 -19.50
N GLU A 186 -5.49 -15.75 -19.54
CA GLU A 186 -5.85 -14.38 -19.91
C GLU A 186 -5.44 -13.39 -18.83
N GLU A 187 -5.65 -13.77 -17.57
CA GLU A 187 -5.28 -12.91 -16.45
C GLU A 187 -3.78 -12.84 -16.27
N ARG A 188 -3.05 -13.96 -16.41
CA ARG A 188 -1.58 -13.98 -16.37
C ARG A 188 -0.96 -13.04 -17.42
N LYS A 189 -1.47 -13.04 -18.64
CA LYS A 189 -1.03 -12.10 -19.69
C LYS A 189 -1.27 -10.64 -19.28
N LYS A 190 -2.42 -10.34 -18.67
CA LYS A 190 -2.72 -9.00 -18.14
C LYS A 190 -1.79 -8.64 -16.98
N LEU A 191 -1.56 -9.54 -16.03
CA LEU A 191 -0.69 -9.32 -14.88
C LEU A 191 0.77 -9.06 -15.27
N CYS A 192 1.23 -9.61 -16.40
CA CYS A 192 2.54 -9.31 -17.00
C CYS A 192 2.58 -7.99 -17.78
N ASN A 193 1.45 -7.32 -18.00
CA ASN A 193 1.38 -6.09 -18.77
C ASN A 193 1.53 -4.86 -17.86
N ASP A 194 2.44 -3.96 -18.22
CA ASP A 194 2.79 -2.78 -17.42
C ASP A 194 1.63 -1.81 -17.21
N ASP A 195 0.80 -1.60 -18.26
CA ASP A 195 -0.36 -0.72 -18.18
C ASP A 195 -1.42 -1.30 -17.22
N TYR A 196 -1.64 -2.61 -17.25
CA TYR A 196 -2.58 -3.26 -16.35
C TYR A 196 -2.11 -3.24 -14.90
N GLN A 197 -0.81 -3.42 -14.66
CA GLN A 197 -0.21 -3.26 -13.32
C GLN A 197 -0.40 -1.83 -12.79
N SER A 198 -0.30 -0.83 -13.66
CA SER A 198 -0.57 0.58 -13.32
C SER A 198 -2.05 0.80 -12.97
N ILE A 199 -2.97 0.17 -13.71
CA ILE A 199 -4.41 0.20 -13.40
C ILE A 199 -4.67 -0.43 -12.02
N LEU A 200 -4.08 -1.59 -11.72
CA LEU A 200 -4.23 -2.22 -10.40
C LEU A 200 -3.74 -1.32 -9.27
N ALA A 201 -2.58 -0.69 -9.43
CA ALA A 201 -2.04 0.27 -8.46
C ALA A 201 -2.98 1.45 -8.21
N GLU A 202 -3.53 2.06 -9.25
CA GLU A 202 -4.51 3.14 -9.15
C GLU A 202 -5.83 2.70 -8.47
N LEU A 203 -6.31 1.48 -8.75
CA LEU A 203 -7.51 0.94 -8.11
C LEU A 203 -7.28 0.70 -6.61
N ILE A 204 -6.12 0.16 -6.23
CA ILE A 204 -5.74 -0.02 -4.82
C ILE A 204 -5.67 1.35 -4.14
N TYR A 205 -4.97 2.32 -4.73
CA TYR A 205 -4.91 3.69 -4.20
C TYR A 205 -6.31 4.30 -4.03
N LYS A 206 -7.20 4.17 -5.02
CA LYS A 206 -8.59 4.65 -4.95
C LYS A 206 -9.32 4.05 -3.75
N GLY A 207 -9.21 2.73 -3.55
CA GLY A 207 -9.82 2.04 -2.43
C GLY A 207 -9.29 2.53 -1.07
N ILE A 208 -7.97 2.72 -0.94
CA ILE A 208 -7.36 3.25 0.29
C ILE A 208 -7.82 4.70 0.54
N LYS A 209 -7.88 5.52 -0.49
CA LYS A 209 -8.36 6.91 -0.40
C LYS A 209 -9.82 6.97 0.08
N GLU A 210 -10.69 6.10 -0.44
CA GLU A 210 -12.09 6.04 0.03
C GLU A 210 -12.19 5.54 1.47
N TYR A 211 -11.34 4.59 1.89
CA TYR A 211 -11.26 4.18 3.29
C TYR A 211 -10.98 5.38 4.21
N PHE A 212 -9.96 6.19 3.92
CA PHE A 212 -9.61 7.35 4.75
C PHE A 212 -10.67 8.47 4.78
N LYS A 213 -11.53 8.56 3.77
CA LYS A 213 -12.65 9.49 3.79
C LYS A 213 -13.79 9.08 4.73
N ASN A 214 -13.86 7.78 5.06
CA ASN A 214 -15.00 7.19 5.75
C ASN A 214 -14.71 6.76 7.21
N ILE A 215 -13.51 7.06 7.72
CA ILE A 215 -13.10 6.74 9.11
C ILE A 215 -12.96 7.96 10.01
#